data_184be4c54f65b8d6cc77666bea63fc89
#
_entry.id   184be4c54f65b8d6cc77666bea63fc89
#
_cell.length_a   1.000
_cell.length_b   1.000
_cell.length_c   1.000
_cell.angle_alpha   90.00
_cell.angle_beta   90.00
_cell.angle_gamma   90.00
#
_symmetry.space_group_name_H-M   'P 1'
#
loop_
_entity.id
_entity.type
_entity.pdbx_description
1 polymer ?
#
loop_
_entity_poly.entity_id
_entity_poly.type
_entity_poly.pdbx_seq_one_letter_code
_entity_poly.pdbx_strand_id
1 'polypeptide(L)'
;MALTLGVVCTGCGTVDWFREKREARSEAAQLVGRADELVREGQPSAARDLYARIVAEAARDAVHARALHSLARLYVDPASGLRDYRAARQAFARLLTDYPPGEWESEARTWQAALTELEAREAELVTREAEATRLKTEAVKLGADLQRLKRIDMNLERRR
;
A
#
# COMPACT_ATOMS: atom_id res chain seq x y z
N MET A 1 37.87 4.51 63.10
CA MET A 1 36.61 4.65 62.34
C MET A 1 36.94 4.51 60.87
N ALA A 2 36.66 3.33 60.26
CA ALA A 2 36.92 3.07 58.86
C ALA A 2 35.54 3.11 58.15
N LEU A 3 35.35 4.06 57.23
CA LEU A 3 34.16 4.16 56.35
C LEU A 3 34.41 3.27 55.14
N THR A 4 33.71 2.13 55.03
CA THR A 4 33.65 1.33 53.82
C THR A 4 32.61 1.90 52.90
N LEU A 5 33.05 2.49 51.78
CA LEU A 5 32.18 2.97 50.68
C LEU A 5 31.72 1.73 49.84
N GLY A 6 30.48 1.33 50.02
CA GLY A 6 29.86 0.30 49.20
C GLY A 6 29.55 0.84 47.80
N VAL A 7 30.28 0.39 46.77
CA VAL A 7 29.94 0.62 45.35
C VAL A 7 28.82 -0.32 44.98
N VAL A 8 27.60 0.18 44.88
CA VAL A 8 26.45 -0.55 44.36
C VAL A 8 26.56 -0.55 42.82
N CYS A 9 26.95 -1.69 42.22
CA CYS A 9 26.94 -1.91 40.78
C CYS A 9 25.49 -2.07 40.30
N THR A 10 24.85 -0.99 39.85
CA THR A 10 23.55 -0.98 39.13
C THR A 10 23.72 -1.18 37.61
N GLY A 11 24.70 -2.00 37.19
CA GLY A 11 25.08 -2.15 35.78
C GLY A 11 24.42 -3.33 34.98
N CYS A 12 23.68 -4.21 35.64
CA CYS A 12 23.20 -5.43 34.94
C CYS A 12 22.02 -5.20 33.99
N GLY A 13 21.09 -4.28 34.26
CA GLY A 13 19.87 -4.12 33.46
C GLY A 13 20.09 -3.52 32.07
N THR A 14 21.09 -2.65 31.90
CA THR A 14 21.38 -2.00 30.60
C THR A 14 22.04 -2.94 29.60
N VAL A 15 22.92 -3.82 30.06
CA VAL A 15 23.64 -4.79 29.21
C VAL A 15 22.65 -5.84 28.67
N ASP A 16 21.74 -6.33 29.50
CA ASP A 16 20.74 -7.31 29.10
C ASP A 16 19.77 -6.73 28.10
N TRP A 17 19.31 -5.49 28.26
CA TRP A 17 18.45 -4.81 27.29
C TRP A 17 19.13 -4.61 25.92
N PHE A 18 20.41 -4.24 25.88
CA PHE A 18 21.17 -4.12 24.63
C PHE A 18 21.37 -5.47 23.94
N ARG A 19 21.56 -6.55 24.71
CA ARG A 19 21.72 -7.89 24.19
C ARG A 19 20.41 -8.40 23.58
N GLU A 20 19.31 -8.28 24.30
CA GLU A 20 17.97 -8.65 23.82
C GLU A 20 17.57 -7.89 22.54
N LYS A 21 17.80 -6.59 22.49
CA LYS A 21 17.56 -5.78 21.30
C LYS A 21 18.41 -6.20 20.08
N ARG A 22 19.66 -6.61 20.34
CA ARG A 22 20.56 -7.13 19.28
C ARG A 22 20.09 -8.50 18.77
N GLU A 23 19.68 -9.39 19.66
CA GLU A 23 19.16 -10.70 19.33
C GLU A 23 17.85 -10.58 18.50
N ALA A 24 16.89 -9.78 18.93
CA ALA A 24 15.66 -9.51 18.20
C ALA A 24 15.93 -8.93 16.80
N ARG A 25 16.86 -7.98 16.67
CA ARG A 25 17.27 -7.45 15.37
C ARG A 25 17.91 -8.50 14.47
N SER A 26 18.69 -9.42 15.04
CA SER A 26 19.31 -10.53 14.31
C SER A 26 18.24 -11.51 13.81
N GLU A 27 17.24 -11.81 14.62
CA GLU A 27 16.10 -12.66 14.25
C GLU A 27 15.29 -12.02 13.12
N ALA A 28 14.92 -10.75 13.25
CA ALA A 28 14.21 -10.02 12.20
C ALA A 28 15.00 -10.03 10.87
N ALA A 29 16.33 -9.84 10.91
CA ALA A 29 17.17 -9.89 9.73
C ALA A 29 17.18 -11.28 9.06
N GLN A 30 17.17 -12.35 9.84
CA GLN A 30 17.06 -13.73 9.32
C GLN A 30 15.69 -13.97 8.67
N LEU A 31 14.62 -13.48 9.30
CA LEU A 31 13.26 -13.58 8.74
C LEU A 31 13.13 -12.80 7.43
N VAL A 32 13.74 -11.61 7.32
CA VAL A 32 13.79 -10.87 6.04
C VAL A 32 14.51 -11.68 4.98
N GLY A 33 15.68 -12.26 5.30
CA GLY A 33 16.41 -13.11 4.37
C GLY A 33 15.58 -14.31 3.91
N ARG A 34 14.86 -14.97 4.81
CA ARG A 34 13.95 -16.07 4.45
C ARG A 34 12.79 -15.62 3.57
N ALA A 35 12.22 -14.46 3.85
CA ALA A 35 11.16 -13.90 3.01
C ALA A 35 11.67 -13.55 1.60
N ASP A 36 12.86 -12.95 1.48
CA ASP A 36 13.52 -12.70 0.18
C ASP A 36 13.74 -13.99 -0.62
N GLU A 37 14.02 -15.10 0.08
CA GLU A 37 14.21 -16.41 -0.53
C GLU A 37 12.90 -16.99 -1.04
N LEU A 38 11.83 -16.90 -0.26
CA LEU A 38 10.47 -17.29 -0.68
C LEU A 38 9.99 -16.53 -1.92
N VAL A 39 10.32 -15.25 -2.06
CA VAL A 39 10.03 -14.51 -3.29
C VAL A 39 10.74 -15.13 -4.48
N ARG A 40 12.04 -15.47 -4.35
CA ARG A 40 12.82 -16.12 -5.41
C ARG A 40 12.33 -17.54 -5.74
N GLU A 41 11.78 -18.26 -4.78
CA GLU A 41 11.15 -19.57 -4.94
C GLU A 41 9.74 -19.51 -5.56
N GLY A 42 9.21 -18.30 -5.86
CA GLY A 42 7.86 -18.14 -6.40
C GLY A 42 6.74 -18.33 -5.36
N GLN A 43 7.04 -18.10 -4.09
CA GLN A 43 6.11 -18.20 -2.96
C GLN A 43 5.80 -16.82 -2.34
N PRO A 44 5.27 -15.85 -3.11
CA PRO A 44 5.11 -14.47 -2.65
C PRO A 44 4.12 -14.33 -1.49
N SER A 45 3.12 -15.20 -1.39
CA SER A 45 2.16 -15.17 -0.26
C SER A 45 2.85 -15.49 1.06
N ALA A 46 3.72 -16.50 1.10
CA ALA A 46 4.47 -16.85 2.31
C ALA A 46 5.49 -15.74 2.67
N ALA A 47 6.13 -15.15 1.66
CA ALA A 47 7.03 -14.01 1.85
C ALA A 47 6.28 -12.79 2.44
N ARG A 48 5.11 -12.46 1.89
CA ARG A 48 4.23 -11.39 2.41
C ARG A 48 3.95 -11.59 3.90
N ASP A 49 3.59 -12.80 4.31
CA ASP A 49 3.23 -13.09 5.69
C ASP A 49 4.42 -12.91 6.65
N LEU A 50 5.64 -13.28 6.21
CA LEU A 50 6.86 -13.03 6.97
C LEU A 50 7.19 -11.54 7.06
N TYR A 51 7.15 -10.80 5.94
CA TYR A 51 7.38 -9.35 5.98
C TYR A 51 6.35 -8.63 6.85
N ALA A 52 5.04 -8.99 6.73
CA ALA A 52 3.98 -8.41 7.53
C ALA A 52 4.19 -8.66 9.04
N ARG A 53 4.66 -9.85 9.41
CA ARG A 53 4.99 -10.18 10.80
C ARG A 53 6.10 -9.29 11.34
N ILE A 54 7.20 -9.10 10.58
CA ILE A 54 8.31 -8.22 10.98
C ILE A 54 7.82 -6.77 11.13
N VAL A 55 7.05 -6.29 10.17
CA VAL A 55 6.51 -4.90 10.16
C VAL A 55 5.51 -4.64 11.28
N ALA A 56 4.88 -5.69 11.83
CA ALA A 56 3.98 -5.59 12.98
C ALA A 56 4.73 -5.31 14.31
N GLU A 57 6.03 -5.55 14.37
CA GLU A 57 6.85 -5.23 15.54
C GLU A 57 6.99 -3.71 15.74
N ALA A 58 7.21 -3.30 16.99
CA ALA A 58 7.31 -1.87 17.33
C ALA A 58 8.64 -1.23 16.92
N ALA A 59 9.63 -2.03 16.48
CA ALA A 59 10.94 -1.53 16.11
C ALA A 59 10.89 -0.68 14.82
N ARG A 60 11.72 0.37 14.79
CA ARG A 60 11.81 1.33 13.66
C ARG A 60 13.27 1.46 13.23
N ASP A 61 13.88 0.33 12.89
CA ASP A 61 15.26 0.27 12.41
C ASP A 61 15.33 -0.09 10.91
N ALA A 62 16.55 -0.18 10.38
CA ALA A 62 16.79 -0.45 8.96
C ALA A 62 16.29 -1.83 8.51
N VAL A 63 16.22 -2.83 9.40
CA VAL A 63 15.72 -4.17 9.07
C VAL A 63 14.21 -4.12 8.85
N HIS A 64 13.49 -3.45 9.76
CA HIS A 64 12.03 -3.27 9.65
C HIS A 64 11.66 -2.38 8.46
N ALA A 65 12.45 -1.33 8.19
CA ALA A 65 12.29 -0.51 6.99
C ALA A 65 12.45 -1.34 5.71
N ARG A 66 13.47 -2.21 5.64
CA ARG A 66 13.69 -3.12 4.51
C ARG A 66 12.52 -4.09 4.34
N ALA A 67 12.01 -4.68 5.43
CA ALA A 67 10.84 -5.55 5.38
C ALA A 67 9.60 -4.83 4.83
N LEU A 68 9.34 -3.60 5.28
CA LEU A 68 8.22 -2.78 4.81
C LEU A 68 8.37 -2.39 3.33
N HIS A 69 9.58 -2.05 2.90
CA HIS A 69 9.89 -1.77 1.49
C HIS A 69 9.65 -3.01 0.61
N SER A 70 10.16 -4.17 1.02
CA SER A 70 9.96 -5.43 0.28
C SER A 70 8.48 -5.82 0.21
N LEU A 71 7.72 -5.62 1.29
CA LEU A 71 6.28 -5.84 1.32
C LEU A 71 5.54 -4.92 0.34
N ALA A 72 5.89 -3.63 0.32
CA ALA A 72 5.31 -2.66 -0.61
C ALA A 72 5.58 -3.05 -2.07
N ARG A 73 6.79 -3.52 -2.37
CA ARG A 73 7.16 -4.01 -3.71
C ARG A 73 6.36 -5.24 -4.14
N LEU A 74 6.08 -6.17 -3.23
CA LEU A 74 5.21 -7.31 -3.55
C LEU A 74 3.81 -6.88 -3.98
N TYR A 75 3.27 -5.81 -3.40
CA TYR A 75 1.95 -5.29 -3.74
C TYR A 75 1.91 -4.53 -5.07
N VAL A 76 3.03 -4.00 -5.57
CA VAL A 76 3.09 -3.36 -6.90
C VAL A 76 3.53 -4.30 -8.00
N ASP A 77 4.17 -5.42 -7.66
CA ASP A 77 4.68 -6.38 -8.63
C ASP A 77 3.53 -7.20 -9.25
N PRO A 78 3.27 -7.08 -10.55
CA PRO A 78 2.23 -7.87 -11.21
C PRO A 78 2.52 -9.38 -11.22
N ALA A 79 3.78 -9.78 -11.13
CA ALA A 79 4.19 -11.18 -11.13
C ALA A 79 3.93 -11.88 -9.77
N SER A 80 3.78 -11.11 -8.69
CA SER A 80 3.53 -11.64 -7.35
C SER A 80 2.16 -12.32 -7.21
N GLY A 81 1.17 -11.93 -8.01
CA GLY A 81 -0.22 -12.32 -7.82
C GLY A 81 -0.89 -11.69 -6.58
N LEU A 82 -0.18 -10.81 -5.86
CA LEU A 82 -0.64 -10.13 -4.64
C LEU A 82 -0.94 -8.64 -4.86
N ARG A 83 -1.14 -8.23 -6.12
CA ARG A 83 -1.27 -6.83 -6.48
C ARG A 83 -2.37 -6.12 -5.68
N ASP A 84 -1.96 -5.13 -4.89
CA ASP A 84 -2.82 -4.24 -4.10
C ASP A 84 -2.18 -2.86 -4.02
N TYR A 85 -2.56 -1.98 -4.93
CA TYR A 85 -2.00 -0.64 -5.03
C TYR A 85 -2.31 0.24 -3.81
N ARG A 86 -3.45 0.02 -3.14
CA ARG A 86 -3.81 0.74 -1.91
C ARG A 86 -2.89 0.33 -0.76
N ALA A 87 -2.69 -0.97 -0.57
CA ALA A 87 -1.76 -1.49 0.45
C ALA A 87 -0.32 -1.05 0.16
N ALA A 88 0.12 -1.08 -1.11
CA ALA A 88 1.43 -0.58 -1.52
C ALA A 88 1.62 0.90 -1.16
N ARG A 89 0.67 1.76 -1.51
CA ARG A 89 0.73 3.19 -1.21
C ARG A 89 0.82 3.45 0.29
N GLN A 90 0.03 2.73 1.09
CA GLN A 90 0.09 2.84 2.55
C GLN A 90 1.44 2.39 3.10
N ALA A 91 2.01 1.30 2.57
CA ALA A 91 3.30 0.80 3.01
C ALA A 91 4.44 1.78 2.65
N PHE A 92 4.46 2.34 1.43
CA PHE A 92 5.43 3.37 1.06
C PHE A 92 5.25 4.67 1.88
N ALA A 93 4.01 5.10 2.15
CA ALA A 93 3.75 6.26 3.00
C ALA A 93 4.33 6.03 4.42
N ARG A 94 4.04 4.88 5.03
CA ARG A 94 4.60 4.51 6.35
C ARG A 94 6.13 4.46 6.33
N LEU A 95 6.73 3.94 5.27
CA LEU A 95 8.18 3.89 5.13
C LEU A 95 8.80 5.31 5.19
N LEU A 96 8.15 6.28 4.54
CA LEU A 96 8.61 7.67 4.49
C LEU A 96 8.34 8.45 5.79
N THR A 97 7.34 8.06 6.60
CA THR A 97 6.96 8.77 7.83
C THR A 97 7.53 8.14 9.10
N ASP A 98 7.59 6.82 9.17
CA ASP A 98 7.89 6.09 10.40
C ASP A 98 9.37 5.71 10.54
N TYR A 99 10.12 5.81 9.43
CA TYR A 99 11.52 5.36 9.38
C TYR A 99 12.46 6.50 8.96
N PRO A 100 13.71 6.49 9.44
CA PRO A 100 14.71 7.47 9.00
C PRO A 100 15.00 7.32 7.50
N PRO A 101 15.40 8.41 6.82
CA PRO A 101 15.80 8.38 5.42
C PRO A 101 16.84 7.29 5.14
N GLY A 102 16.68 6.58 4.02
CA GLY A 102 17.53 5.47 3.64
C GLY A 102 17.57 5.27 2.12
N GLU A 103 18.22 4.19 1.68
CA GLU A 103 18.39 3.85 0.25
C GLU A 103 17.07 3.69 -0.52
N TRP A 104 16.00 3.33 0.17
CA TRP A 104 14.64 3.14 -0.37
C TRP A 104 13.81 4.42 -0.51
N GLU A 105 14.28 5.56 0.04
CA GLU A 105 13.48 6.79 0.10
C GLU A 105 13.08 7.30 -1.29
N SER A 106 14.02 7.33 -2.23
CA SER A 106 13.78 7.79 -3.59
C SER A 106 12.75 6.91 -4.31
N GLU A 107 12.89 5.59 -4.18
CA GLU A 107 11.95 4.63 -4.76
C GLU A 107 10.57 4.76 -4.13
N ALA A 108 10.49 4.85 -2.80
CA ALA A 108 9.23 5.00 -2.07
C ALA A 108 8.48 6.28 -2.45
N ARG A 109 9.18 7.41 -2.61
CA ARG A 109 8.58 8.66 -3.09
C ARG A 109 8.04 8.54 -4.52
N THR A 110 8.79 7.88 -5.39
CA THR A 110 8.38 7.65 -6.79
C THR A 110 7.12 6.80 -6.86
N TRP A 111 7.09 5.67 -6.14
CA TRP A 111 5.92 4.82 -6.08
C TRP A 111 4.71 5.51 -5.44
N GLN A 112 4.91 6.25 -4.35
CA GLN A 112 3.84 6.99 -3.70
C GLN A 112 3.19 7.99 -4.66
N ALA A 113 3.99 8.76 -5.41
CA ALA A 113 3.50 9.70 -6.39
C ALA A 113 2.74 9.00 -7.53
N ALA A 114 3.31 7.94 -8.10
CA ALA A 114 2.70 7.18 -9.18
C ALA A 114 1.37 6.52 -8.78
N LEU A 115 1.31 5.92 -7.59
CA LEU A 115 0.10 5.28 -7.08
C LEU A 115 -0.99 6.30 -6.74
N THR A 116 -0.62 7.48 -6.25
CA THR A 116 -1.58 8.56 -6.01
C THR A 116 -2.19 9.08 -7.32
N GLU A 117 -1.37 9.24 -8.36
CA GLU A 117 -1.85 9.62 -9.69
C GLU A 117 -2.75 8.54 -10.30
N LEU A 118 -2.40 7.27 -10.15
CA LEU A 118 -3.22 6.15 -10.61
C LEU A 118 -4.60 6.16 -9.96
N GLU A 119 -4.68 6.28 -8.63
CA GLU A 119 -5.95 6.38 -7.90
C GLU A 119 -6.80 7.56 -8.38
N ALA A 120 -6.19 8.72 -8.61
CA ALA A 120 -6.89 9.90 -9.12
C ALA A 120 -7.48 9.66 -10.53
N ARG A 121 -6.73 9.02 -11.40
CA ARG A 121 -7.20 8.66 -12.75
C ARG A 121 -8.31 7.60 -12.73
N GLU A 122 -8.22 6.61 -11.87
CA GLU A 122 -9.29 5.62 -11.69
C GLU A 122 -10.59 6.30 -11.22
N ALA A 123 -10.51 7.22 -10.27
CA ALA A 123 -11.67 7.98 -9.81
C ALA A 123 -12.27 8.85 -10.94
N GLU A 124 -11.42 9.49 -11.77
CA GLU A 124 -11.86 10.25 -12.93
C GLU A 124 -12.58 9.37 -13.96
N LEU A 125 -12.04 8.17 -14.25
CA LEU A 125 -12.68 7.22 -15.17
C LEU A 125 -14.06 6.81 -14.68
N VAL A 126 -14.22 6.48 -13.40
CA VAL A 126 -15.51 6.13 -12.81
C VAL A 126 -16.54 7.27 -12.99
N THR A 127 -16.13 8.52 -12.78
CA THR A 127 -17.02 9.67 -12.98
C THR A 127 -17.41 9.87 -14.44
N ARG A 128 -16.45 9.72 -15.36
CA ARG A 128 -16.72 9.82 -16.82
C ARG A 128 -17.64 8.72 -17.31
N GLU A 129 -17.47 7.48 -16.84
CA GLU A 129 -18.34 6.37 -17.19
C GLU A 129 -19.78 6.57 -16.70
N ALA A 130 -19.96 7.09 -15.48
CA ALA A 130 -21.26 7.44 -14.94
C ALA A 130 -21.94 8.53 -15.79
N GLU A 131 -21.20 9.57 -16.17
CA GLU A 131 -21.70 10.63 -17.04
C GLU A 131 -22.06 10.13 -18.43
N ALA A 132 -21.22 9.34 -19.05
CA ALA A 132 -21.49 8.71 -20.36
C ALA A 132 -22.77 7.84 -20.32
N THR A 133 -22.97 7.09 -19.25
CA THR A 133 -24.17 6.29 -19.05
C THR A 133 -25.41 7.16 -18.91
N ARG A 134 -25.34 8.26 -18.16
CA ARG A 134 -26.43 9.23 -18.02
C ARG A 134 -26.81 9.85 -19.37
N LEU A 135 -25.80 10.35 -20.12
CA LEU A 135 -26.02 10.97 -21.44
C LEU A 135 -26.62 9.98 -22.45
N LYS A 136 -26.18 8.72 -22.43
CA LYS A 136 -26.74 7.67 -23.27
C LYS A 136 -28.21 7.42 -22.95
N THR A 137 -28.57 7.39 -21.67
CA THR A 137 -29.96 7.22 -21.24
C THR A 137 -30.84 8.40 -21.69
N GLU A 138 -30.33 9.62 -21.56
CA GLU A 138 -31.01 10.85 -21.99
C GLU A 138 -31.21 10.87 -23.51
N ALA A 139 -30.18 10.52 -24.29
CA ALA A 139 -30.26 10.43 -25.73
C ALA A 139 -31.34 9.41 -26.20
N VAL A 140 -31.44 8.25 -25.52
CA VAL A 140 -32.50 7.26 -25.82
C VAL A 140 -33.89 7.86 -25.54
N LYS A 141 -34.09 8.54 -24.42
CA LYS A 141 -35.38 9.21 -24.11
C LYS A 141 -35.74 10.25 -25.14
N LEU A 142 -34.82 11.17 -25.48
CA LEU A 142 -35.03 12.19 -26.50
C LEU A 142 -35.36 11.57 -27.87
N GLY A 143 -34.69 10.51 -28.24
CA GLY A 143 -35.00 9.76 -29.47
C GLY A 143 -36.42 9.20 -29.49
N ALA A 144 -36.88 8.64 -28.37
CA ALA A 144 -38.26 8.13 -28.23
C ALA A 144 -39.27 9.26 -28.29
N ASP A 145 -39.03 10.40 -27.67
CA ASP A 145 -39.90 11.56 -27.70
C ASP A 145 -40.00 12.18 -29.10
N LEU A 146 -38.89 12.27 -29.83
CA LEU A 146 -38.88 12.69 -31.23
C LEU A 146 -39.71 11.79 -32.11
N GLN A 147 -39.62 10.48 -31.95
CA GLN A 147 -40.44 9.52 -32.69
C GLN A 147 -41.92 9.65 -32.34
N ARG A 148 -42.26 9.94 -31.09
CA ARG A 148 -43.64 10.23 -30.66
C ARG A 148 -44.19 11.48 -31.30
N LEU A 149 -43.43 12.56 -31.30
CA LEU A 149 -43.81 13.85 -31.91
C LEU A 149 -44.03 13.71 -33.42
N LYS A 150 -43.12 13.03 -34.13
CA LYS A 150 -43.27 12.71 -35.57
C LYS A 150 -44.57 11.95 -35.89
N ARG A 151 -44.95 10.98 -35.04
CA ARG A 151 -46.20 10.23 -35.22
C ARG A 151 -47.42 11.11 -35.02
N ILE A 152 -47.39 12.03 -34.08
CA ILE A 152 -48.49 13.00 -33.84
C ILE A 152 -48.64 13.92 -35.05
N ASP A 153 -47.54 14.46 -35.55
CA ASP A 153 -47.53 15.36 -36.70
C ASP A 153 -48.10 14.70 -37.97
N MET A 154 -47.62 13.51 -38.30
CA MET A 154 -48.18 12.71 -39.42
C MET A 154 -49.69 12.40 -39.28
N ASN A 155 -50.19 12.25 -38.06
CA ASN A 155 -51.62 12.00 -37.83
C ASN A 155 -52.45 13.28 -37.99
N LEU A 156 -51.90 14.46 -37.67
CA LEU A 156 -52.54 15.75 -37.88
C LEU A 156 -52.62 16.10 -39.37
N GLU A 157 -51.56 15.80 -40.13
CA GLU A 157 -51.54 16.03 -41.57
C GLU A 157 -52.59 15.15 -42.32
N ARG A 158 -52.79 13.91 -41.91
CA ARG A 158 -53.83 13.02 -42.51
C ARG A 158 -55.27 13.44 -42.24
N ARG A 159 -55.48 14.31 -41.23
CA ARG A 159 -56.85 14.79 -40.88
C ARG A 159 -57.23 16.11 -41.53
N ARG A 160 -56.30 16.72 -42.27
CA ARG A 160 -56.52 17.90 -43.11
C ARG A 160 -56.88 17.52 -44.54
#